data_604859b9701cfd25867e3a016f2d948a
#
_entry.id   604859b9701cfd25867e3a016f2d948a
#
_cell.length_a   1.000
_cell.length_b   1.000
_cell.length_c   1.000
_cell.angle_alpha   90.00
_cell.angle_beta   90.00
_cell.angle_gamma   90.00
#
_symmetry.space_group_name_H-M   'P 1'
#
loop_
_entity.id
_entity.type
_entity.pdbx_description
1 polymer ?
#
loop_
_entity_poly.entity_id
_entity_poly.type
_entity_poly.pdbx_seq_one_letter_code
_entity_poly.pdbx_strand_id
1 'polypeptide(L)'
;MCELFGLSSAEKIQLNDLLKEFFSHGMEHPHGWGMAFFYGNAVSLEKQPENACKSSYLKQRLRAKIEEDKLIAHIRLATRGNTDYENTHPFVMRDNGGRTWTLAHNGTIFECEALNPFVHSQQGQTDSERILCYLISRIDELQKQKGKGLSQEERVRLVEEVVRNITPENKVNFLLYDGELLYVHTNYRNSLHRCRRGRAVIISTRPLDGNVWENIPLNTLLVYKKGSLLYTGTNHEHEFMDSEEKMRLLFLDYANL
;
A
#
# COMPACT_ATOMS: atom_id res chain seq x y z
N MET A 1 9.66 -1.42 10.68
CA MET A 1 8.36 -1.44 9.96
C MET A 1 8.61 -1.11 8.50
N CYS A 2 7.77 -1.62 7.59
CA CYS A 2 7.89 -1.34 6.14
C CYS A 2 7.81 0.14 5.79
N GLU A 3 8.17 0.51 4.58
CA GLU A 3 7.96 1.85 4.06
C GLU A 3 7.13 1.85 2.77
N LEU A 4 6.36 2.91 2.61
CA LEU A 4 5.44 3.14 1.49
C LEU A 4 5.85 4.38 0.72
N PHE A 5 5.73 4.30 -0.61
CA PHE A 5 5.79 5.44 -1.52
C PHE A 5 4.65 5.35 -2.52
N GLY A 6 3.96 6.47 -2.76
CA GLY A 6 2.87 6.57 -3.74
C GLY A 6 2.88 7.87 -4.51
N LEU A 7 2.49 7.79 -5.77
CA LEU A 7 2.30 8.95 -6.64
C LEU A 7 0.92 8.90 -7.28
N SER A 8 0.22 10.04 -7.26
CA SER A 8 -0.89 10.33 -8.15
C SER A 8 -0.68 11.71 -8.75
N SER A 9 -0.68 11.81 -10.08
CA SER A 9 -0.44 13.07 -10.80
C SER A 9 -1.34 13.19 -12.02
N ALA A 10 -1.57 14.43 -12.45
CA ALA A 10 -2.27 14.72 -13.71
C ALA A 10 -1.33 14.63 -14.93
N GLU A 11 -0.04 14.63 -14.71
CA GLU A 11 1.00 14.58 -15.74
C GLU A 11 2.17 13.74 -15.23
N LYS A 12 2.99 13.22 -16.15
CA LYS A 12 4.19 12.49 -15.77
C LYS A 12 5.20 13.42 -15.13
N ILE A 13 5.80 12.98 -14.03
CA ILE A 13 6.87 13.69 -13.32
C ILE A 13 8.08 12.78 -13.15
N GLN A 14 9.25 13.36 -13.12
CA GLN A 14 10.48 12.62 -12.89
C GLN A 14 10.60 12.24 -11.41
N LEU A 15 10.88 10.97 -11.13
CA LEU A 15 10.85 10.39 -9.79
C LEU A 15 12.22 9.90 -9.29
N ASN A 16 13.26 9.92 -10.13
CA ASN A 16 14.54 9.27 -9.83
C ASN A 16 15.13 9.69 -8.47
N ASP A 17 15.13 10.98 -8.13
CA ASP A 17 15.78 11.45 -6.91
C ASP A 17 14.96 11.05 -5.68
N LEU A 18 13.61 11.14 -5.75
CA LEU A 18 12.72 10.67 -4.69
C LEU A 18 12.84 9.16 -4.46
N LEU A 19 12.90 8.38 -5.54
CA LEU A 19 13.02 6.92 -5.44
C LEU A 19 14.40 6.50 -4.94
N LYS A 20 15.48 7.21 -5.31
CA LYS A 20 16.80 6.96 -4.74
C LYS A 20 16.82 7.18 -3.23
N GLU A 21 16.25 8.30 -2.78
CA GLU A 21 16.13 8.58 -1.34
C GLU A 21 15.28 7.51 -0.66
N PHE A 22 14.09 7.23 -1.19
CA PHE A 22 13.20 6.20 -0.65
C PHE A 22 13.90 4.85 -0.51
N PHE A 23 14.54 4.35 -1.57
CA PHE A 23 15.21 3.05 -1.55
C PHE A 23 16.52 3.03 -0.76
N SER A 24 17.10 4.19 -0.41
CA SER A 24 18.25 4.26 0.51
C SER A 24 17.90 3.74 1.90
N HIS A 25 16.63 3.86 2.32
CA HIS A 25 16.11 3.32 3.58
C HIS A 25 16.11 1.78 3.64
N GLY A 26 16.39 1.10 2.51
CA GLY A 26 16.53 -0.35 2.45
C GLY A 26 17.59 -0.93 3.38
N MET A 27 18.54 -0.14 3.88
CA MET A 27 19.50 -0.59 4.90
C MET A 27 18.81 -0.98 6.22
N GLU A 28 17.75 -0.26 6.59
CA GLU A 28 16.93 -0.52 7.77
C GLU A 28 15.82 -1.57 7.51
N HIS A 29 15.55 -1.89 6.22
CA HIS A 29 14.43 -2.72 5.78
C HIS A 29 14.91 -3.76 4.75
N PRO A 30 15.61 -4.83 5.23
CA PRO A 30 16.40 -5.70 4.33
C PRO A 30 15.62 -6.79 3.60
N HIS A 31 14.29 -6.94 3.82
CA HIS A 31 13.56 -8.16 3.49
C HIS A 31 12.80 -8.12 2.14
N GLY A 32 13.02 -7.09 1.34
CA GLY A 32 12.43 -6.98 0.00
C GLY A 32 12.11 -5.55 -0.41
N TRP A 33 11.94 -5.37 -1.71
CA TRP A 33 11.50 -4.11 -2.31
C TRP A 33 10.60 -4.39 -3.52
N GLY A 34 9.77 -3.42 -3.88
CA GLY A 34 9.00 -3.50 -5.10
C GLY A 34 8.43 -2.17 -5.56
N MET A 35 8.14 -2.10 -6.86
CA MET A 35 7.48 -0.99 -7.55
C MET A 35 6.38 -1.53 -8.45
N ALA A 36 5.26 -0.82 -8.50
CA ALA A 36 4.17 -1.05 -9.44
C ALA A 36 3.97 0.19 -10.32
N PHE A 37 4.05 0.00 -11.62
CA PHE A 37 3.82 0.99 -12.67
C PHE A 37 2.47 0.73 -13.34
N PHE A 38 1.71 1.79 -13.65
CA PHE A 38 0.33 1.68 -14.09
C PHE A 38 0.15 2.18 -15.52
N TYR A 39 -0.32 1.31 -16.41
CA TYR A 39 -0.57 1.60 -17.83
C TYR A 39 -2.03 1.27 -18.18
N GLY A 40 -2.92 2.23 -17.91
CA GLY A 40 -4.36 1.97 -17.97
C GLY A 40 -4.78 0.93 -16.93
N ASN A 41 -5.30 -0.21 -17.39
CA ASN A 41 -5.70 -1.34 -16.53
C ASN A 41 -4.59 -2.40 -16.34
N ALA A 42 -3.44 -2.21 -17.01
CA ALA A 42 -2.28 -3.08 -16.86
C ALA A 42 -1.34 -2.53 -15.78
N VAL A 43 -0.71 -3.45 -15.05
CA VAL A 43 0.30 -3.15 -14.03
C VAL A 43 1.59 -3.87 -14.39
N SER A 44 2.69 -3.13 -14.45
CA SER A 44 4.04 -3.70 -14.50
C SER A 44 4.59 -3.74 -13.09
N LEU A 45 4.94 -4.92 -12.62
CA LEU A 45 5.43 -5.16 -11.26
C LEU A 45 6.91 -5.53 -11.31
N GLU A 46 7.73 -4.72 -10.64
CA GLU A 46 9.16 -4.97 -10.44
C GLU A 46 9.38 -5.16 -8.94
N LYS A 47 9.73 -6.36 -8.47
CA LYS A 47 9.99 -6.63 -7.05
C LYS A 47 10.99 -7.77 -6.84
N GLN A 48 11.70 -7.71 -5.74
CA GLN A 48 12.65 -8.75 -5.34
C GLN A 48 12.63 -8.93 -3.81
N PRO A 49 12.73 -10.18 -3.32
CA PRO A 49 12.81 -10.48 -1.88
C PRO A 49 14.25 -10.32 -1.38
N GLU A 50 14.87 -9.16 -1.66
CA GLU A 50 16.22 -8.83 -1.21
C GLU A 50 16.32 -7.37 -0.78
N ASN A 51 17.37 -7.04 -0.06
CA ASN A 51 17.63 -5.66 0.36
C ASN A 51 17.75 -4.73 -0.86
N ALA A 52 16.96 -3.65 -0.88
CA ALA A 52 16.97 -2.65 -1.95
C ALA A 52 18.36 -2.08 -2.24
N CYS A 53 19.16 -1.82 -1.19
CA CYS A 53 20.52 -1.30 -1.31
C CYS A 53 21.52 -2.32 -1.89
N LYS A 54 21.19 -3.61 -1.87
CA LYS A 54 22.04 -4.68 -2.44
C LYS A 54 21.63 -5.05 -3.86
N SER A 55 20.38 -4.82 -4.26
CA SER A 55 19.87 -5.17 -5.58
C SER A 55 20.62 -4.47 -6.69
N SER A 56 21.30 -5.24 -7.53
CA SER A 56 21.97 -4.75 -8.74
C SER A 56 20.96 -4.28 -9.78
N TYR A 57 19.84 -4.99 -9.92
CA TYR A 57 18.74 -4.61 -10.79
C TYR A 57 18.16 -3.25 -10.41
N LEU A 58 17.81 -3.04 -9.14
CA LEU A 58 17.24 -1.77 -8.68
C LEU A 58 18.23 -0.62 -8.88
N LYS A 59 19.52 -0.82 -8.58
CA LYS A 59 20.56 0.19 -8.85
C LYS A 59 20.62 0.60 -10.31
N GLN A 60 20.52 -0.37 -11.23
CA GLN A 60 20.48 -0.09 -12.67
C GLN A 60 19.17 0.60 -13.06
N ARG A 61 18.04 0.15 -12.54
CA ARG A 61 16.72 0.71 -12.80
C ARG A 61 16.60 2.17 -12.38
N LEU A 62 17.16 2.54 -11.24
CA LEU A 62 17.18 3.91 -10.72
C LEU A 62 18.14 4.85 -11.48
N ARG A 63 19.05 4.34 -12.33
CA ARG A 63 19.87 5.14 -13.25
C ARG A 63 19.11 5.49 -14.52
N ALA A 64 18.21 4.64 -14.97
CA ALA A 64 17.33 4.93 -16.09
C ALA A 64 16.28 5.97 -15.68
N LYS A 65 15.81 6.78 -16.64
CA LYS A 65 14.75 7.77 -16.39
C LYS A 65 13.46 7.06 -15.93
N ILE A 66 12.93 7.48 -14.80
CA ILE A 66 11.62 7.08 -14.29
C ILE A 66 10.73 8.31 -14.27
N GLU A 67 9.77 8.36 -15.18
CA GLU A 67 8.87 9.49 -15.37
C GLU A 67 7.45 8.94 -15.51
N GLU A 68 6.64 9.12 -14.44
CA GLU A 68 5.32 8.51 -14.34
C GLU A 68 4.30 9.48 -13.74
N ASP A 69 3.02 9.20 -13.98
CA ASP A 69 1.88 9.88 -13.35
C ASP A 69 1.28 9.09 -12.19
N LYS A 70 1.65 7.80 -12.08
CA LYS A 70 1.17 6.85 -11.09
C LYS A 70 2.27 5.86 -10.74
N LEU A 71 2.49 5.66 -9.46
CA LEU A 71 3.44 4.67 -8.96
C LEU A 71 3.10 4.32 -7.51
N ILE A 72 3.26 3.05 -7.16
CA ILE A 72 3.38 2.58 -5.78
C ILE A 72 4.72 1.89 -5.63
N ALA A 73 5.48 2.21 -4.57
CA ALA A 73 6.66 1.47 -4.18
C ALA A 73 6.62 1.09 -2.69
N HIS A 74 7.37 0.07 -2.35
CA HIS A 74 7.41 -0.51 -1.01
C HIS A 74 8.81 -1.03 -0.68
N ILE A 75 9.23 -0.85 0.59
CA ILE A 75 10.40 -1.52 1.16
C ILE A 75 9.94 -2.32 2.37
N ARG A 76 10.33 -3.60 2.38
CA ARG A 76 9.83 -4.56 3.35
C ARG A 76 10.77 -4.72 4.54
N LEU A 77 10.19 -4.59 5.74
CA LEU A 77 10.71 -5.19 6.98
C LEU A 77 9.70 -6.27 7.40
N ALA A 78 10.07 -7.53 7.21
CA ALA A 78 9.15 -8.64 7.48
C ALA A 78 8.82 -8.72 8.97
N THR A 79 7.53 -8.80 9.28
CA THR A 79 6.99 -9.14 10.59
C THR A 79 6.23 -10.47 10.54
N ARG A 80 5.76 -10.85 9.34
CA ARG A 80 5.09 -12.12 9.03
C ARG A 80 5.50 -12.61 7.65
N GLY A 81 5.61 -13.93 7.51
CA GLY A 81 5.96 -14.59 6.24
C GLY A 81 7.45 -14.48 5.90
N ASN A 82 7.95 -15.50 5.22
CA ASN A 82 9.34 -15.63 4.79
C ASN A 82 9.77 -14.50 3.83
N THR A 83 11.09 -14.39 3.61
CA THR A 83 11.67 -13.48 2.62
C THR A 83 11.59 -14.12 1.22
N ASP A 84 10.38 -14.17 0.67
CA ASP A 84 10.05 -14.76 -0.62
C ASP A 84 9.38 -13.74 -1.55
N TYR A 85 9.37 -14.04 -2.85
CA TYR A 85 8.77 -13.17 -3.86
C TYR A 85 7.26 -12.97 -3.61
N GLU A 86 6.56 -14.03 -3.25
CA GLU A 86 5.12 -14.05 -2.95
C GLU A 86 4.77 -13.15 -1.76
N ASN A 87 5.70 -12.99 -0.82
CA ASN A 87 5.54 -12.16 0.37
C ASN A 87 6.01 -10.71 0.19
N THR A 88 6.52 -10.37 -1.00
CA THR A 88 7.05 -9.03 -1.30
C THR A 88 5.96 -8.15 -1.93
N HIS A 89 5.75 -6.96 -1.38
CA HIS A 89 4.82 -5.95 -1.90
C HIS A 89 5.39 -5.26 -3.17
N PRO A 90 4.52 -4.62 -3.97
CA PRO A 90 3.06 -4.58 -3.90
C PRO A 90 2.39 -5.90 -4.32
N PHE A 91 1.19 -6.14 -3.78
CA PHE A 91 0.31 -7.23 -4.23
C PHE A 91 -0.63 -6.75 -5.33
N VAL A 92 -0.92 -7.61 -6.30
CA VAL A 92 -1.76 -7.26 -7.45
C VAL A 92 -2.81 -8.36 -7.64
N MET A 93 -4.07 -7.97 -7.70
CA MET A 93 -5.20 -8.87 -8.00
C MET A 93 -6.15 -8.21 -8.98
N ARG A 94 -6.95 -9.01 -9.65
CA ARG A 94 -7.98 -8.56 -10.59
C ARG A 94 -9.34 -8.98 -10.09
N ASP A 95 -10.30 -8.06 -10.11
CA ASP A 95 -11.71 -8.36 -9.83
C ASP A 95 -12.40 -9.00 -11.04
N ASN A 96 -13.59 -9.58 -10.84
CA ASN A 96 -14.39 -10.22 -11.90
C ASN A 96 -14.85 -9.24 -12.99
N GLY A 97 -14.89 -7.94 -12.69
CA GLY A 97 -15.14 -6.88 -13.68
C GLY A 97 -13.91 -6.54 -14.54
N GLY A 98 -12.77 -7.20 -14.27
CA GLY A 98 -11.52 -7.05 -15.00
C GLY A 98 -10.67 -5.84 -14.58
N ARG A 99 -10.99 -5.15 -13.48
CA ARG A 99 -10.17 -4.07 -12.92
C ARG A 99 -9.02 -4.63 -12.10
N THR A 100 -7.83 -4.07 -12.28
CA THR A 100 -6.65 -4.45 -11.52
C THR A 100 -6.50 -3.58 -10.26
N TRP A 101 -6.30 -4.23 -9.13
CA TRP A 101 -6.10 -3.62 -7.81
C TRP A 101 -4.68 -3.92 -7.32
N THR A 102 -4.02 -2.90 -6.80
CA THR A 102 -2.62 -3.00 -6.34
C THR A 102 -2.52 -2.44 -4.94
N LEU A 103 -2.04 -3.25 -3.99
CA LEU A 103 -1.92 -2.91 -2.57
C LEU A 103 -0.47 -2.93 -2.10
N ALA A 104 -0.04 -1.88 -1.42
CA ALA A 104 1.13 -1.87 -0.54
C ALA A 104 0.68 -1.51 0.88
N HIS A 105 1.05 -2.32 1.86
CA HIS A 105 0.63 -2.20 3.25
C HIS A 105 1.86 -2.13 4.18
N ASN A 106 1.83 -1.19 5.12
CA ASN A 106 2.78 -1.06 6.22
C ASN A 106 2.03 -1.15 7.54
N GLY A 107 1.87 -2.34 8.04
CA GLY A 107 1.10 -2.59 9.25
C GLY A 107 1.15 -4.06 9.66
N THR A 108 0.27 -4.42 10.57
CA THR A 108 0.08 -5.80 11.01
C THR A 108 -1.37 -6.00 11.42
N ILE A 109 -1.97 -7.07 10.93
CA ILE A 109 -3.27 -7.54 11.39
C ILE A 109 -3.04 -8.53 12.53
N PHE A 110 -3.37 -8.12 13.74
CA PHE A 110 -3.27 -8.97 14.93
C PHE A 110 -4.49 -9.88 15.02
N GLU A 111 -5.68 -9.33 14.82
CA GLU A 111 -6.93 -10.06 14.89
C GLU A 111 -7.97 -9.44 13.94
N CYS A 112 -8.52 -10.26 13.05
CA CYS A 112 -9.62 -9.84 12.18
C CYS A 112 -10.33 -11.08 11.60
N GLU A 113 -11.48 -11.44 12.17
CA GLU A 113 -12.28 -12.61 11.74
C GLU A 113 -12.64 -12.56 10.26
N ALA A 114 -12.90 -11.37 9.71
CA ALA A 114 -13.24 -11.18 8.29
C ALA A 114 -12.13 -11.64 7.33
N LEU A 115 -10.87 -11.72 7.79
CA LEU A 115 -9.74 -12.15 6.98
C LEU A 115 -9.44 -13.66 7.10
N ASN A 116 -10.00 -14.36 8.09
CA ASN A 116 -9.73 -15.78 8.32
C ASN A 116 -10.07 -16.68 7.12
N PRO A 117 -11.20 -16.47 6.38
CA PRO A 117 -11.51 -17.30 5.22
C PRO A 117 -10.46 -17.26 4.10
N PHE A 118 -9.63 -16.21 4.06
CA PHE A 118 -8.68 -15.95 2.99
C PHE A 118 -7.28 -16.53 3.23
N VAL A 119 -7.03 -17.17 4.38
CA VAL A 119 -5.76 -17.84 4.70
C VAL A 119 -5.38 -18.88 3.63
N HIS A 120 -6.37 -19.57 3.06
CA HIS A 120 -6.14 -20.58 2.03
C HIS A 120 -6.25 -20.04 0.59
N SER A 121 -6.58 -18.76 0.42
CA SER A 121 -6.73 -18.12 -0.90
C SER A 121 -5.52 -17.29 -1.29
N GLN A 122 -4.63 -16.97 -0.35
CA GLN A 122 -3.40 -16.23 -0.60
C GLN A 122 -2.32 -17.15 -1.18
N GLN A 123 -1.40 -16.57 -1.96
CA GLN A 123 -0.24 -17.30 -2.51
C GLN A 123 0.92 -17.31 -1.51
N GLY A 124 1.15 -16.19 -0.85
CA GLY A 124 2.14 -16.05 0.19
C GLY A 124 1.58 -16.32 1.59
N GLN A 125 2.20 -15.69 2.58
CA GLN A 125 1.91 -15.91 4.02
C GLN A 125 1.54 -14.62 4.74
N THR A 126 1.44 -13.48 4.01
CA THR A 126 1.25 -12.18 4.64
C THR A 126 -0.22 -11.87 4.90
N ASP A 127 -0.49 -11.20 6.01
CA ASP A 127 -1.76 -10.58 6.32
C ASP A 127 -2.17 -9.53 5.28
N SER A 128 -1.19 -8.85 4.69
CA SER A 128 -1.38 -7.83 3.66
C SER A 128 -2.03 -8.38 2.39
N GLU A 129 -1.61 -9.57 1.93
CA GLU A 129 -2.23 -10.23 0.79
C GLU A 129 -3.69 -10.61 1.10
N ARG A 130 -3.96 -11.07 2.33
CA ARG A 130 -5.33 -11.40 2.78
C ARG A 130 -6.26 -10.19 2.77
N ILE A 131 -5.76 -8.99 3.11
CA ILE A 131 -6.53 -7.75 2.98
C ILE A 131 -6.98 -7.56 1.52
N LEU A 132 -6.09 -7.78 0.56
CA LEU A 132 -6.45 -7.65 -0.87
C LEU A 132 -7.42 -8.75 -1.31
N CYS A 133 -7.23 -10.01 -0.88
CA CYS A 133 -8.19 -11.10 -1.14
C CYS A 133 -9.59 -10.75 -0.62
N TYR A 134 -9.68 -10.25 0.61
CA TYR A 134 -10.94 -9.83 1.21
C TYR A 134 -11.60 -8.69 0.41
N LEU A 135 -10.83 -7.65 0.07
CA LEU A 135 -11.34 -6.54 -0.74
C LEU A 135 -11.90 -7.03 -2.08
N ILE A 136 -11.14 -7.87 -2.80
CA ILE A 136 -11.59 -8.42 -4.10
C ILE A 136 -12.87 -9.23 -3.94
N SER A 137 -12.95 -10.08 -2.92
CA SER A 137 -14.17 -10.85 -2.63
C SER A 137 -15.40 -9.95 -2.42
N ARG A 138 -15.25 -8.85 -1.66
CA ARG A 138 -16.33 -7.88 -1.45
C ARG A 138 -16.74 -7.15 -2.73
N ILE A 139 -15.76 -6.81 -3.57
CA ILE A 139 -15.99 -6.19 -4.89
C ILE A 139 -16.79 -7.14 -5.78
N ASP A 140 -16.35 -8.39 -5.89
CA ASP A 140 -16.96 -9.41 -6.75
C ASP A 140 -18.39 -9.74 -6.30
N GLU A 141 -18.61 -9.83 -4.99
CA GLU A 141 -19.94 -10.02 -4.41
C GLU A 141 -20.88 -8.87 -4.81
N LEU A 142 -20.44 -7.62 -4.65
CA LEU A 142 -21.27 -6.45 -4.98
C LEU A 142 -21.50 -6.33 -6.50
N GLN A 143 -20.50 -6.64 -7.32
CA GLN A 143 -20.65 -6.70 -8.78
C GLN A 143 -21.68 -7.78 -9.20
N LYS A 144 -21.63 -8.95 -8.57
CA LYS A 144 -22.58 -10.04 -8.82
C LYS A 144 -24.01 -9.63 -8.46
N GLN A 145 -24.21 -8.99 -7.29
CA GLN A 145 -25.52 -8.50 -6.87
C GLN A 145 -26.09 -7.46 -7.82
N LYS A 146 -25.24 -6.60 -8.40
CA LYS A 146 -25.64 -5.52 -9.30
C LYS A 146 -25.73 -5.94 -10.77
N GLY A 147 -25.10 -7.04 -11.14
CA GLY A 147 -25.01 -7.47 -12.54
C GLY A 147 -24.16 -6.56 -13.43
N LYS A 148 -23.29 -5.71 -12.83
CA LYS A 148 -22.42 -4.76 -13.54
C LYS A 148 -21.20 -4.36 -12.72
N GLY A 149 -20.21 -3.74 -13.38
CA GLY A 149 -19.05 -3.13 -12.72
C GLY A 149 -19.44 -1.99 -11.76
N LEU A 150 -18.60 -1.75 -10.76
CA LEU A 150 -18.84 -0.71 -9.76
C LEU A 150 -18.47 0.68 -10.29
N SER A 151 -19.30 1.67 -9.98
CA SER A 151 -19.01 3.07 -10.20
C SER A 151 -17.84 3.55 -9.32
N GLN A 152 -17.32 4.73 -9.59
CA GLN A 152 -16.27 5.34 -8.78
C GLN A 152 -16.70 5.51 -7.31
N GLU A 153 -17.90 6.00 -7.08
CA GLU A 153 -18.47 6.22 -5.74
C GLU A 153 -18.66 4.90 -4.99
N GLU A 154 -19.12 3.86 -5.68
CA GLU A 154 -19.32 2.53 -5.10
C GLU A 154 -17.98 1.90 -4.67
N ARG A 155 -16.93 2.04 -5.49
CA ARG A 155 -15.58 1.57 -5.13
C ARG A 155 -15.04 2.31 -3.89
N VAL A 156 -15.20 3.63 -3.85
CA VAL A 156 -14.75 4.45 -2.72
C VAL A 156 -15.44 4.03 -1.44
N ARG A 157 -16.78 3.89 -1.46
CA ARG A 157 -17.56 3.46 -0.28
C ARG A 157 -17.17 2.07 0.19
N LEU A 158 -16.97 1.13 -0.75
CA LEU A 158 -16.58 -0.23 -0.41
C LEU A 158 -15.19 -0.30 0.23
N VAL A 159 -14.23 0.45 -0.30
CA VAL A 159 -12.89 0.51 0.31
C VAL A 159 -12.97 1.13 1.71
N GLU A 160 -13.78 2.18 1.90
CA GLU A 160 -13.98 2.78 3.23
C GLU A 160 -14.62 1.78 4.21
N GLU A 161 -15.61 0.99 3.77
CA GLU A 161 -16.21 -0.08 4.57
C GLU A 161 -15.18 -1.13 4.98
N VAL A 162 -14.36 -1.59 4.01
CA VAL A 162 -13.27 -2.55 4.28
C VAL A 162 -12.29 -1.99 5.31
N VAL A 163 -11.89 -0.72 5.16
CA VAL A 163 -11.00 -0.05 6.13
C VAL A 163 -11.58 -0.10 7.54
N ARG A 164 -12.85 0.29 7.71
CA ARG A 164 -13.52 0.26 9.03
C ARG A 164 -13.58 -1.13 9.63
N ASN A 165 -13.73 -2.16 8.81
CA ASN A 165 -13.82 -3.54 9.27
C ASN A 165 -12.47 -4.10 9.73
N ILE A 166 -11.35 -3.68 9.10
CA ILE A 166 -10.03 -4.25 9.38
C ILE A 166 -9.18 -3.43 10.35
N THR A 167 -9.56 -2.18 10.66
CA THR A 167 -8.76 -1.28 11.52
C THR A 167 -8.88 -1.52 13.03
N PRO A 168 -10.03 -2.00 13.61
CA PRO A 168 -10.09 -2.24 15.05
C PRO A 168 -8.93 -3.13 15.52
N GLU A 169 -8.18 -2.66 16.53
CA GLU A 169 -7.02 -3.34 17.15
C GLU A 169 -5.83 -3.63 16.20
N ASN A 170 -5.91 -3.24 14.94
CA ASN A 170 -4.92 -3.52 13.91
C ASN A 170 -4.20 -2.26 13.45
N LYS A 171 -2.92 -2.41 13.06
CA LYS A 171 -2.15 -1.35 12.41
C LYS A 171 -2.34 -1.45 10.91
N VAL A 172 -2.98 -0.44 10.32
CA VAL A 172 -3.37 -0.46 8.91
C VAL A 172 -2.97 0.86 8.23
N ASN A 173 -1.77 0.90 7.67
CA ASN A 173 -1.33 1.99 6.81
C ASN A 173 -1.14 1.44 5.40
N PHE A 174 -1.80 1.98 4.40
CA PHE A 174 -1.71 1.43 3.06
C PHE A 174 -1.83 2.48 1.95
N LEU A 175 -1.32 2.07 0.80
CA LEU A 175 -1.60 2.64 -0.51
C LEU A 175 -2.28 1.57 -1.36
N LEU A 176 -3.44 1.89 -1.90
CA LEU A 176 -4.18 1.02 -2.80
C LEU A 176 -4.46 1.76 -4.11
N TYR A 177 -4.26 1.10 -5.24
CA TYR A 177 -4.55 1.65 -6.56
C TYR A 177 -5.50 0.74 -7.33
N ASP A 178 -6.55 1.31 -7.94
CA ASP A 178 -7.52 0.57 -8.76
C ASP A 178 -7.37 0.85 -10.28
N GLY A 179 -6.20 1.36 -10.67
CA GLY A 179 -5.91 1.81 -12.04
C GLY A 179 -6.34 3.25 -12.34
N GLU A 180 -7.25 3.80 -11.53
CA GLU A 180 -7.76 5.17 -11.66
C GLU A 180 -7.56 6.01 -10.42
N LEU A 181 -7.85 5.46 -9.25
CA LEU A 181 -7.86 6.14 -7.95
C LEU A 181 -6.74 5.63 -7.06
N LEU A 182 -6.05 6.54 -6.38
CA LEU A 182 -5.13 6.23 -5.30
C LEU A 182 -5.85 6.43 -3.96
N TYR A 183 -6.03 5.34 -3.24
CA TYR A 183 -6.57 5.31 -1.87
C TYR A 183 -5.41 5.30 -0.88
N VAL A 184 -5.49 6.17 0.12
CA VAL A 184 -4.46 6.36 1.14
C VAL A 184 -5.09 6.30 2.51
N HIS A 185 -4.59 5.47 3.38
CA HIS A 185 -5.07 5.35 4.74
C HIS A 185 -3.92 5.16 5.74
N THR A 186 -4.08 5.74 6.92
CA THR A 186 -3.22 5.52 8.08
C THR A 186 -4.04 5.60 9.37
N ASN A 187 -3.78 4.69 10.30
CA ASN A 187 -4.30 4.75 11.66
C ASN A 187 -3.19 4.73 12.73
N TYR A 188 -1.95 5.02 12.33
CA TYR A 188 -0.81 5.14 13.22
C TYR A 188 -0.14 6.50 13.06
N ARG A 189 0.04 7.24 14.16
CA ARG A 189 0.52 8.64 14.16
C ARG A 189 1.87 8.79 13.46
N ASN A 190 2.01 9.86 12.70
CA ASN A 190 3.25 10.28 12.04
C ASN A 190 3.88 9.18 11.15
N SER A 191 3.08 8.27 10.63
CA SER A 191 3.57 7.13 9.84
C SER A 191 3.35 7.27 8.35
N LEU A 192 2.67 8.32 7.91
CA LEU A 192 2.44 8.59 6.50
C LEU A 192 2.30 10.10 6.25
N HIS A 193 3.01 10.60 5.25
CA HIS A 193 3.11 12.01 4.91
C HIS A 193 2.73 12.23 3.44
N ARG A 194 2.29 13.44 3.11
CA ARG A 194 2.06 13.87 1.73
C ARG A 194 2.84 15.14 1.41
N CYS A 195 3.31 15.22 0.17
CA CYS A 195 3.89 16.43 -0.41
C CYS A 195 3.16 16.77 -1.72
N ARG A 196 2.79 18.02 -1.92
CA ARG A 196 2.20 18.51 -3.17
C ARG A 196 3.27 19.13 -4.05
N ARG A 197 3.31 18.74 -5.32
CA ARG A 197 4.21 19.30 -6.33
C ARG A 197 3.41 19.60 -7.60
N GLY A 198 3.04 20.87 -7.77
CA GLY A 198 2.19 21.27 -8.88
C GLY A 198 0.88 20.48 -8.89
N ARG A 199 0.67 19.67 -9.95
CA ARG A 199 -0.52 18.82 -10.12
C ARG A 199 -0.32 17.38 -9.63
N ALA A 200 0.74 17.13 -8.84
CA ALA A 200 1.03 15.83 -8.25
C ALA A 200 0.84 15.85 -6.74
N VAL A 201 0.42 14.70 -6.17
CA VAL A 201 0.55 14.35 -4.78
C VAL A 201 1.47 13.16 -4.64
N ILE A 202 2.46 13.30 -3.75
CA ILE A 202 3.42 12.25 -3.39
C ILE A 202 3.12 11.87 -1.95
N ILE A 203 3.04 10.57 -1.69
CA ILE A 203 2.80 10.00 -0.38
C ILE A 203 4.04 9.20 0.01
N SER A 204 4.52 9.34 1.25
CA SER A 204 5.63 8.54 1.75
C SER A 204 5.55 8.34 3.26
N THR A 205 6.10 7.23 3.74
CA THR A 205 6.24 6.96 5.18
C THR A 205 7.09 8.00 5.88
N ARG A 206 8.14 8.50 5.21
CA ARG A 206 9.01 9.59 5.70
C ARG A 206 9.10 10.70 4.65
N PRO A 207 9.32 11.96 5.05
CA PRO A 207 9.76 13.00 4.11
C PRO A 207 11.01 12.57 3.35
N LEU A 208 11.02 12.80 2.03
CA LEU A 208 12.11 12.34 1.13
C LEU A 208 13.00 13.47 0.65
N ASP A 209 12.68 14.71 0.99
CA ASP A 209 13.45 15.90 0.62
C ASP A 209 13.09 17.11 1.49
N GLY A 210 13.70 18.26 1.21
CA GLY A 210 13.50 19.50 1.94
C GLY A 210 12.20 20.25 1.61
N ASN A 211 11.28 19.69 0.83
CA ASN A 211 9.97 20.29 0.60
C ASN A 211 9.05 20.15 1.82
N VAL A 212 7.90 20.84 1.78
CA VAL A 212 6.90 20.73 2.84
C VAL A 212 6.15 19.42 2.74
N TRP A 213 6.27 18.60 3.77
CA TRP A 213 5.52 17.36 3.96
C TRP A 213 4.53 17.52 5.09
N GLU A 214 3.28 17.17 4.84
CA GLU A 214 2.19 17.21 5.81
C GLU A 214 1.82 15.79 6.23
N ASN A 215 1.47 15.60 7.49
CA ASN A 215 0.91 14.32 7.95
C ASN A 215 -0.41 14.01 7.21
N ILE A 216 -0.60 12.76 6.84
CA ILE A 216 -1.92 12.27 6.41
C ILE A 216 -2.87 12.29 7.61
N PRO A 217 -4.12 12.78 7.44
CA PRO A 217 -5.15 12.71 8.49
C PRO A 217 -5.34 11.30 9.01
N LEU A 218 -5.28 11.16 10.33
CA LEU A 218 -5.38 9.88 11.03
C LEU A 218 -6.80 9.31 10.91
N ASN A 219 -6.91 7.98 10.83
CA ASN A 219 -8.19 7.24 10.85
C ASN A 219 -9.17 7.63 9.73
N THR A 220 -8.64 8.17 8.64
CA THR A 220 -9.46 8.72 7.56
C THR A 220 -8.96 8.22 6.21
N LEU A 221 -9.86 7.68 5.40
CA LEU A 221 -9.54 7.32 4.02
C LEU A 221 -9.47 8.58 3.16
N LEU A 222 -8.34 8.80 2.49
CA LEU A 222 -8.19 9.80 1.45
C LEU A 222 -8.14 9.13 0.08
N VAL A 223 -8.83 9.72 -0.91
CA VAL A 223 -8.81 9.22 -2.29
C VAL A 223 -8.37 10.33 -3.22
N TYR A 224 -7.35 10.03 -4.03
CA TYR A 224 -6.81 10.95 -5.02
C TYR A 224 -7.07 10.47 -6.43
N LYS A 225 -7.33 11.43 -7.33
CA LYS A 225 -7.42 11.21 -8.77
C LYS A 225 -6.59 12.27 -9.48
N LYS A 226 -5.61 11.84 -10.28
CA LYS A 226 -4.74 12.76 -11.04
C LYS A 226 -4.16 13.88 -10.17
N GLY A 227 -3.66 13.54 -8.98
CA GLY A 227 -3.05 14.46 -8.00
C GLY A 227 -4.03 15.30 -7.19
N SER A 228 -5.32 15.33 -7.53
CA SER A 228 -6.34 16.06 -6.78
C SER A 228 -7.01 15.17 -5.74
N LEU A 229 -7.26 15.70 -4.55
CA LEU A 229 -8.06 15.04 -3.53
C LEU A 229 -9.52 14.99 -4.00
N LEU A 230 -10.04 13.78 -4.18
CA LEU A 230 -11.39 13.52 -4.66
C LEU A 230 -12.38 13.26 -3.51
N TYR A 231 -11.91 12.57 -2.47
CA TYR A 231 -12.74 12.15 -1.36
C TYR A 231 -11.96 12.15 -0.06
N THR A 232 -12.63 12.57 1.01
CA THR A 232 -12.18 12.44 2.38
C THR A 232 -13.24 11.66 3.15
N GLY A 233 -12.87 10.50 3.64
CA GLY A 233 -13.75 9.62 4.40
C GLY A 233 -14.06 10.15 5.79
N THR A 234 -14.90 9.43 6.51
CA THR A 234 -15.21 9.72 7.92
C THR A 234 -14.10 9.18 8.80
N ASN A 235 -13.71 9.93 9.83
CA ASN A 235 -12.81 9.42 10.86
C ASN A 235 -13.51 8.25 11.61
N HIS A 236 -12.90 7.07 11.56
CA HIS A 236 -13.43 5.85 12.18
C HIS A 236 -12.99 5.64 13.65
N GLU A 237 -12.12 6.52 14.17
CA GLU A 237 -11.66 6.56 15.58
C GLU A 237 -10.81 5.36 16.05
N HIS A 238 -10.48 4.41 15.18
CA HIS A 238 -9.63 3.25 15.50
C HIS A 238 -8.15 3.58 15.30
N GLU A 239 -7.60 4.46 16.15
CA GLU A 239 -6.16 4.72 16.18
C GLU A 239 -5.43 3.50 16.74
N PHE A 240 -4.40 3.04 16.04
CA PHE A 240 -3.55 1.99 16.55
C PHE A 240 -2.56 2.56 17.58
N MET A 241 -2.56 1.95 18.76
CA MET A 241 -1.61 2.25 19.83
C MET A 241 -0.68 1.06 20.03
N ASP A 242 0.63 1.31 20.06
CA ASP A 242 1.59 0.26 20.40
C ASP A 242 1.33 -0.21 21.84
N SER A 243 1.30 -1.53 22.04
CA SER A 243 1.29 -2.16 23.37
C SER A 243 2.44 -3.13 23.48
N GLU A 244 2.97 -3.32 24.70
CA GLU A 244 4.04 -4.28 24.95
C GLU A 244 3.66 -5.70 24.51
N GLU A 245 2.41 -6.09 24.70
CA GLU A 245 1.90 -7.40 24.33
C GLU A 245 1.92 -7.58 22.79
N LYS A 246 1.39 -6.60 22.03
CA LYS A 246 1.41 -6.63 20.57
C LYS A 246 2.84 -6.61 20.01
N MET A 247 3.72 -5.84 20.63
CA MET A 247 5.13 -5.80 20.24
C MET A 247 5.83 -7.13 20.51
N ARG A 248 5.55 -7.80 21.63
CA ARG A 248 6.09 -9.14 21.91
C ARG A 248 5.66 -10.17 20.89
N LEU A 249 4.39 -10.16 20.46
CA LEU A 249 3.89 -11.06 19.41
C LEU A 249 4.66 -10.86 18.09
N LEU A 250 4.93 -9.61 17.70
CA LEU A 250 5.73 -9.31 16.50
C LEU A 250 7.17 -9.84 16.62
N PHE A 251 7.79 -9.70 17.79
CA PHE A 251 9.16 -10.20 18.02
C PHE A 251 9.23 -11.73 18.04
N LEU A 252 8.21 -12.42 18.54
CA LEU A 252 8.13 -13.88 18.51
C LEU A 252 7.99 -14.41 17.08
N ASP A 253 7.17 -13.77 16.26
CA ASP A 253 7.04 -14.11 14.84
C ASP A 253 8.35 -13.83 14.08
N TYR A 254 9.03 -12.73 14.40
CA TYR A 254 10.32 -12.36 13.78
C TYR A 254 11.46 -13.30 14.17
N ALA A 255 11.47 -13.83 15.40
CA ALA A 255 12.49 -14.78 15.86
C ALA A 255 12.37 -16.16 15.18
N ASN A 256 11.25 -16.44 14.53
CA ASN A 256 11.00 -17.68 13.80
C ASN A 256 11.18 -17.54 12.28
N LEU A 257 11.62 -16.37 11.80
CA LEU A 257 11.98 -16.08 10.41
C LEU A 257 13.47 -16.28 10.17
#